data_c1c7e5cc69f7d6e63e913ba6fda76c4d
#
_entry.id   c1c7e5cc69f7d6e63e913ba6fda76c4d
#
_cell.length_a   1.000
_cell.length_b   1.000
_cell.length_c   1.000
_cell.angle_alpha   90.00
_cell.angle_beta   90.00
_cell.angle_gamma   90.00
#
_symmetry.space_group_name_H-M   'P 1'
#
loop_
_entity.id
_entity.type
_entity.pdbx_description
1 polymer ?
#
loop_
_entity_poly.entity_id
_entity_poly.type
_entity_poly.pdbx_seq_one_letter_code
_entity_poly.pdbx_strand_id
1 'polypeptide(L)'
;MGSHPSEDHLNKLLELFKQDLSIDLKREIASSIGRQLDDDIIYNFLKQEAFKEHYMEVVYQFLRTALYKSKDMRFAKSCDDLLQYYQNENMQKMKQYYDYRHAKKPPLKIIENIIKKPSLLVGDNAQTLNKIAPNSVNLIFTSPPYYNARIYSDYKNYKDYLSTMSQSLKACFRVLEEGRFIIINVSPIITKRAGREFESVRYPIHFDFHQILIDNGFYFVDEILWIKPDFSVPNRIGGYLQNKKPLGYKPNCVSESLLVYRKKAPFLLDKNIKIAEKRLKPIKQNHTLFGKKNCL
;
A
#
# COMPACT_ATOMS: atom_id res chain seq x y z
N MET A 1 24.30 -21.83 -6.33
CA MET A 1 23.98 -23.27 -6.52
C MET A 1 22.53 -23.51 -7.01
N GLY A 2 21.53 -22.73 -6.64
CA GLY A 2 20.13 -23.00 -7.03
C GLY A 2 19.68 -22.56 -8.43
N SER A 3 20.52 -21.95 -9.24
CA SER A 3 20.15 -21.42 -10.56
C SER A 3 20.48 -22.34 -11.75
N HIS A 4 21.26 -23.42 -11.54
CA HIS A 4 21.62 -24.36 -12.56
C HIS A 4 21.14 -25.75 -12.17
N PRO A 5 20.04 -26.26 -12.79
CA PRO A 5 19.52 -27.58 -12.50
C PRO A 5 20.52 -28.67 -12.96
N SER A 6 20.93 -29.50 -12.04
CA SER A 6 21.70 -30.74 -12.32
C SER A 6 21.47 -31.75 -11.20
N GLU A 7 21.58 -33.03 -11.49
CA GLU A 7 21.37 -34.09 -10.50
C GLU A 7 22.36 -34.00 -9.33
N ASP A 8 23.62 -33.72 -9.59
CA ASP A 8 24.63 -33.51 -8.55
C ASP A 8 24.32 -32.36 -7.62
N HIS A 9 23.78 -31.26 -8.18
CA HIS A 9 23.35 -30.10 -7.38
C HIS A 9 22.15 -30.43 -6.50
N LEU A 10 21.20 -31.20 -7.03
CA LEU A 10 19.99 -31.58 -6.25
C LEU A 10 20.41 -32.48 -5.08
N ASN A 11 21.23 -33.51 -5.31
CA ASN A 11 21.70 -34.39 -4.24
C ASN A 11 22.44 -33.63 -3.15
N LYS A 12 23.30 -32.69 -3.52
CA LYS A 12 24.02 -31.85 -2.58
C LYS A 12 23.08 -30.93 -1.78
N LEU A 13 22.04 -30.37 -2.40
CA LEU A 13 21.02 -29.56 -1.69
C LEU A 13 20.22 -30.41 -0.69
N LEU A 14 19.89 -31.67 -1.03
CA LEU A 14 19.22 -32.61 -0.15
C LEU A 14 20.03 -32.97 1.08
N GLU A 15 21.36 -33.19 0.88
CA GLU A 15 22.31 -33.43 1.98
C GLU A 15 22.45 -32.22 2.88
N LEU A 16 22.55 -31.01 2.31
CA LEU A 16 22.64 -29.77 3.08
C LEU A 16 21.37 -29.52 3.89
N PHE A 17 20.19 -29.81 3.35
CA PHE A 17 18.94 -29.59 4.05
C PHE A 17 18.80 -30.38 5.35
N LYS A 18 19.47 -31.54 5.45
CA LYS A 18 19.46 -32.42 6.65
C LYS A 18 20.38 -31.93 7.76
N GLN A 19 21.21 -30.93 7.51
CA GLN A 19 22.12 -30.37 8.50
C GLN A 19 21.39 -29.38 9.44
N ASP A 20 21.99 -29.12 10.60
CA ASP A 20 21.52 -28.07 11.49
C ASP A 20 21.94 -26.70 10.95
N LEU A 21 20.97 -26.00 10.37
CA LEU A 21 21.17 -24.73 9.65
C LEU A 21 20.27 -23.64 10.20
N SER A 22 20.68 -22.39 10.01
CA SER A 22 19.79 -21.26 10.29
C SER A 22 18.52 -21.34 9.42
N ILE A 23 17.41 -20.82 9.95
CA ILE A 23 16.10 -20.82 9.26
C ILE A 23 16.20 -20.21 7.87
N ASP A 24 16.92 -19.10 7.74
CA ASP A 24 17.08 -18.40 6.46
C ASP A 24 17.79 -19.26 5.42
N LEU A 25 18.86 -19.94 5.83
CA LEU A 25 19.61 -20.81 4.93
C LEU A 25 18.79 -22.05 4.54
N LYS A 26 18.10 -22.65 5.51
CA LYS A 26 17.22 -23.81 5.29
C LYS A 26 16.06 -23.44 4.33
N ARG A 27 15.47 -22.25 4.47
CA ARG A 27 14.47 -21.71 3.57
C ARG A 27 15.00 -21.57 2.14
N GLU A 28 16.20 -21.01 1.95
CA GLU A 28 16.80 -20.83 0.62
C GLU A 28 17.15 -22.18 -0.03
N ILE A 29 17.59 -23.17 0.76
CA ILE A 29 17.85 -24.54 0.26
C ILE A 29 16.53 -25.18 -0.18
N ALA A 30 15.47 -25.12 0.63
CA ALA A 30 14.15 -25.64 0.25
C ALA A 30 13.62 -25.00 -1.04
N SER A 31 13.77 -23.68 -1.17
CA SER A 31 13.43 -22.96 -2.39
C SER A 31 14.27 -23.40 -3.60
N SER A 32 15.53 -23.69 -3.39
CA SER A 32 16.46 -24.14 -4.45
C SER A 32 16.17 -25.55 -4.91
N ILE A 33 15.83 -26.47 -3.98
CA ILE A 33 15.36 -27.83 -4.29
C ILE A 33 14.11 -27.77 -5.18
N GLY A 34 13.14 -26.94 -4.81
CA GLY A 34 11.88 -26.81 -5.57
C GLY A 34 12.06 -26.32 -7.01
N ARG A 35 13.17 -25.69 -7.33
CA ARG A 35 13.52 -25.22 -8.69
C ARG A 35 14.26 -26.23 -9.55
N GLN A 36 14.65 -27.37 -9.02
CA GLN A 36 15.34 -28.41 -9.79
C GLN A 36 14.38 -29.17 -10.71
N LEU A 37 14.91 -29.96 -11.64
CA LEU A 37 14.14 -30.60 -12.71
C LEU A 37 13.61 -31.98 -12.36
N ASP A 38 14.24 -32.71 -11.43
CA ASP A 38 13.83 -34.06 -11.07
C ASP A 38 12.60 -34.03 -10.14
N ASP A 39 11.45 -34.18 -10.74
CA ASP A 39 10.16 -34.12 -10.00
C ASP A 39 9.95 -35.32 -9.08
N ASP A 40 10.53 -36.50 -9.36
CA ASP A 40 10.39 -37.68 -8.51
C ASP A 40 11.20 -37.56 -7.23
N ILE A 41 12.42 -37.08 -7.33
CA ILE A 41 13.28 -36.82 -6.16
C ILE A 41 12.65 -35.68 -5.31
N ILE A 42 12.21 -34.59 -5.94
CA ILE A 42 11.59 -33.45 -5.26
C ILE A 42 10.29 -33.87 -4.57
N TYR A 43 9.46 -34.67 -5.21
CA TYR A 43 8.23 -35.18 -4.62
C TYR A 43 8.48 -36.03 -3.37
N ASN A 44 9.46 -36.97 -3.47
CA ASN A 44 9.86 -37.81 -2.34
C ASN A 44 10.41 -36.99 -1.18
N PHE A 45 11.23 -35.99 -1.46
CA PHE A 45 11.73 -35.03 -0.47
C PHE A 45 10.57 -34.29 0.22
N LEU A 46 9.65 -33.73 -0.55
CA LEU A 46 8.48 -33.03 -0.02
C LEU A 46 7.66 -33.94 0.89
N LYS A 47 7.40 -35.16 0.46
CA LYS A 47 6.63 -36.15 1.24
C LYS A 47 7.31 -36.51 2.56
N GLN A 48 8.65 -36.57 2.57
CA GLN A 48 9.41 -36.95 3.75
C GLN A 48 9.57 -35.82 4.77
N GLU A 49 9.78 -34.58 4.30
CA GLU A 49 10.23 -33.47 5.15
C GLU A 49 9.14 -32.44 5.44
N ALA A 50 8.15 -32.29 4.55
CA ALA A 50 7.22 -31.16 4.65
C ALA A 50 6.34 -31.18 5.92
N PHE A 51 6.00 -32.35 6.43
CA PHE A 51 5.15 -32.50 7.63
C PHE A 51 5.95 -32.62 8.94
N LYS A 52 7.28 -32.65 8.87
CA LYS A 52 8.18 -32.63 10.02
C LYS A 52 8.70 -31.23 10.33
N GLU A 53 8.54 -30.33 9.39
CA GLU A 53 9.09 -28.98 9.50
C GLU A 53 8.23 -28.11 10.43
N HIS A 54 8.88 -27.40 11.34
CA HIS A 54 8.23 -26.52 12.29
C HIS A 54 8.35 -25.04 11.93
N TYR A 55 9.30 -24.69 11.08
CA TYR A 55 9.52 -23.30 10.65
C TYR A 55 8.63 -22.96 9.45
N MET A 56 7.65 -22.11 9.68
CA MET A 56 6.68 -21.74 8.65
C MET A 56 7.31 -21.13 7.40
N GLU A 57 8.42 -20.43 7.54
CA GLU A 57 9.19 -19.86 6.44
C GLU A 57 9.70 -20.93 5.47
N VAL A 58 10.05 -22.10 5.98
CA VAL A 58 10.47 -23.26 5.19
C VAL A 58 9.24 -23.96 4.59
N VAL A 59 8.20 -24.17 5.40
CA VAL A 59 6.91 -24.75 4.96
C VAL A 59 6.30 -23.97 3.80
N TYR A 60 6.40 -22.64 3.80
CA TYR A 60 5.96 -21.83 2.66
C TYR A 60 6.71 -22.17 1.36
N GLN A 61 7.97 -22.54 1.42
CA GLN A 61 8.72 -22.98 0.21
C GLN A 61 8.23 -24.35 -0.27
N PHE A 62 7.88 -25.26 0.62
CA PHE A 62 7.29 -26.55 0.26
C PHE A 62 5.92 -26.37 -0.45
N LEU A 63 5.04 -25.55 0.15
CA LEU A 63 3.76 -25.21 -0.49
C LEU A 63 3.97 -24.56 -1.85
N ARG A 64 4.93 -23.63 -1.94
CA ARG A 64 5.25 -22.94 -3.19
C ARG A 64 5.72 -23.92 -4.26
N THR A 65 6.57 -24.88 -3.91
CA THR A 65 7.02 -25.95 -4.80
C THR A 65 5.83 -26.79 -5.30
N ALA A 66 4.96 -27.23 -4.38
CA ALA A 66 3.77 -28.02 -4.71
C ALA A 66 2.84 -27.23 -5.65
N LEU A 67 2.60 -25.95 -5.42
CA LEU A 67 1.81 -25.10 -6.29
C LEU A 67 2.39 -24.96 -7.71
N TYR A 68 3.69 -24.66 -7.83
CA TYR A 68 4.32 -24.47 -9.14
C TYR A 68 4.45 -25.74 -9.96
N LYS A 69 4.54 -26.90 -9.31
CA LYS A 69 4.60 -28.23 -9.96
C LYS A 69 3.21 -28.93 -10.01
N SER A 70 2.13 -28.26 -9.65
CA SER A 70 0.76 -28.82 -9.52
C SER A 70 0.13 -29.31 -10.84
N LYS A 71 0.79 -29.18 -11.98
CA LYS A 71 0.43 -29.92 -13.20
C LYS A 71 0.55 -31.43 -13.02
N ASP A 72 1.50 -31.88 -12.21
CA ASP A 72 1.58 -33.22 -11.71
C ASP A 72 0.61 -33.40 -10.52
N MET A 73 -0.29 -34.37 -10.64
CA MET A 73 -1.33 -34.64 -9.64
C MET A 73 -0.78 -34.96 -8.24
N ARG A 74 0.43 -35.51 -8.17
CA ARG A 74 1.11 -35.79 -6.88
C ARG A 74 1.38 -34.52 -6.11
N PHE A 75 1.88 -33.48 -6.79
CA PHE A 75 2.13 -32.17 -6.19
C PHE A 75 0.83 -31.41 -5.90
N ALA A 76 -0.18 -31.55 -6.74
CA ALA A 76 -1.50 -30.98 -6.46
C ALA A 76 -2.09 -31.55 -5.15
N LYS A 77 -2.01 -32.87 -4.97
CA LYS A 77 -2.43 -33.52 -3.71
C LYS A 77 -1.59 -33.07 -2.52
N SER A 78 -0.25 -32.98 -2.68
CA SER A 78 0.62 -32.48 -1.60
C SER A 78 0.30 -31.05 -1.19
N CYS A 79 -0.16 -30.22 -2.13
CA CYS A 79 -0.62 -28.86 -1.82
C CYS A 79 -1.85 -28.91 -0.90
N ASP A 80 -2.86 -29.69 -1.23
CA ASP A 80 -4.07 -29.82 -0.44
C ASP A 80 -3.80 -30.42 0.95
N ASP A 81 -2.95 -31.47 1.00
CA ASP A 81 -2.52 -32.11 2.26
C ASP A 81 -1.79 -31.11 3.17
N LEU A 82 -0.89 -30.27 2.64
CA LEU A 82 -0.18 -29.22 3.39
C LEU A 82 -1.13 -28.15 3.94
N LEU A 83 -2.08 -27.70 3.12
CA LEU A 83 -3.08 -26.71 3.53
C LEU A 83 -3.99 -27.25 4.65
N GLN A 84 -4.36 -28.52 4.56
CA GLN A 84 -5.18 -29.19 5.56
C GLN A 84 -4.39 -29.42 6.87
N TYR A 85 -3.13 -29.82 6.79
CA TYR A 85 -2.31 -30.12 7.96
C TYR A 85 -1.97 -28.88 8.79
N TYR A 86 -1.47 -27.84 8.13
CA TYR A 86 -1.01 -26.65 8.83
C TYR A 86 -2.11 -25.64 9.15
N GLN A 87 -3.23 -25.66 8.43
CA GLN A 87 -4.38 -24.75 8.61
C GLN A 87 -4.00 -23.27 8.72
N ASN A 88 -2.93 -22.86 8.03
CA ASN A 88 -2.33 -21.55 8.15
C ASN A 88 -2.95 -20.56 7.15
N GLU A 89 -3.38 -19.39 7.64
CA GLU A 89 -4.05 -18.36 6.83
C GLU A 89 -3.17 -17.85 5.67
N ASN A 90 -1.87 -17.67 5.90
CA ASN A 90 -0.96 -17.21 4.85
C ASN A 90 -0.76 -18.27 3.75
N MET A 91 -0.77 -19.55 4.09
CA MET A 91 -0.74 -20.63 3.11
C MET A 91 -2.00 -20.63 2.25
N GLN A 92 -3.19 -20.43 2.84
CA GLN A 92 -4.44 -20.27 2.11
C GLN A 92 -4.39 -19.07 1.15
N LYS A 93 -3.85 -17.94 1.60
CA LYS A 93 -3.64 -16.76 0.75
C LYS A 93 -2.66 -17.04 -0.40
N MET A 94 -1.59 -17.81 -0.16
CA MET A 94 -0.65 -18.22 -1.21
C MET A 94 -1.35 -19.06 -2.29
N LYS A 95 -2.19 -20.03 -1.90
CA LYS A 95 -2.98 -20.85 -2.83
C LYS A 95 -3.94 -19.99 -3.64
N GLN A 96 -4.72 -19.14 -2.99
CA GLN A 96 -5.64 -18.21 -3.64
C GLN A 96 -4.92 -17.30 -4.65
N TYR A 97 -3.74 -16.79 -4.27
CA TYR A 97 -2.91 -15.98 -5.17
C TYR A 97 -2.45 -16.77 -6.40
N TYR A 98 -2.00 -18.01 -6.19
CA TYR A 98 -1.58 -18.88 -7.28
C TYR A 98 -2.74 -19.16 -8.24
N ASP A 99 -3.90 -19.53 -7.71
CA ASP A 99 -5.11 -19.82 -8.51
C ASP A 99 -5.55 -18.57 -9.29
N TYR A 100 -5.61 -17.42 -8.63
CA TYR A 100 -5.93 -16.14 -9.28
C TYR A 100 -4.96 -15.81 -10.42
N ARG A 101 -3.67 -16.06 -10.23
CA ARG A 101 -2.65 -15.79 -11.25
C ARG A 101 -2.77 -16.70 -12.47
N HIS A 102 -3.15 -17.97 -12.26
CA HIS A 102 -3.20 -19.01 -13.31
C HIS A 102 -4.61 -19.23 -13.87
N ALA A 103 -5.64 -18.65 -13.25
CA ALA A 103 -7.00 -18.70 -13.78
C ALA A 103 -7.05 -18.09 -15.20
N LYS A 104 -7.83 -18.72 -16.09
CA LYS A 104 -8.19 -18.11 -17.37
C LYS A 104 -8.98 -16.85 -17.07
N LYS A 105 -8.38 -15.70 -17.27
CA LYS A 105 -9.03 -14.40 -17.05
C LYS A 105 -9.91 -14.12 -18.25
N PRO A 106 -11.17 -13.68 -18.03
CA PRO A 106 -11.94 -13.09 -19.11
C PRO A 106 -11.14 -11.93 -19.71
N PRO A 107 -11.24 -11.66 -21.01
CA PRO A 107 -10.58 -10.52 -21.61
C PRO A 107 -10.97 -9.29 -20.78
N LEU A 108 -9.97 -8.51 -20.37
CA LEU A 108 -10.19 -7.25 -19.67
C LEU A 108 -11.18 -6.44 -20.50
N LYS A 109 -12.40 -6.28 -20.01
CA LYS A 109 -13.29 -5.24 -20.53
C LYS A 109 -12.53 -3.93 -20.26
N ILE A 110 -11.93 -3.38 -21.31
CA ILE A 110 -11.41 -2.02 -21.25
C ILE A 110 -12.66 -1.20 -20.97
N ILE A 111 -12.79 -0.73 -19.74
CA ILE A 111 -13.82 0.24 -19.40
C ILE A 111 -13.40 1.49 -20.17
N GLU A 112 -14.01 1.72 -21.32
CA GLU A 112 -13.75 2.89 -22.17
C GLU A 112 -14.23 4.20 -21.54
N ASN A 113 -14.67 4.20 -20.30
CA ASN A 113 -14.98 5.38 -19.51
C ASN A 113 -13.71 6.09 -19.01
N ILE A 114 -12.70 6.18 -19.87
CA ILE A 114 -11.64 7.15 -19.67
C ILE A 114 -12.29 8.51 -19.90
N ILE A 115 -12.30 9.34 -18.87
CA ILE A 115 -12.64 10.77 -19.01
C ILE A 115 -11.67 11.32 -20.04
N LYS A 116 -12.11 11.40 -21.28
CA LYS A 116 -11.29 11.86 -22.43
C LYS A 116 -11.04 13.37 -22.36
N LYS A 117 -11.77 14.09 -21.49
CA LYS A 117 -11.64 15.55 -21.29
C LYS A 117 -11.58 15.85 -19.80
N PRO A 118 -10.76 16.82 -19.38
CA PRO A 118 -10.80 17.34 -18.01
C PRO A 118 -12.23 17.81 -17.69
N SER A 119 -12.74 17.44 -16.53
CA SER A 119 -14.05 17.88 -16.06
C SER A 119 -13.92 18.42 -14.65
N LEU A 120 -14.69 19.48 -14.36
CA LEU A 120 -14.79 20.12 -13.05
C LEU A 120 -16.13 19.79 -12.44
N LEU A 121 -16.13 19.16 -11.28
CA LEU A 121 -17.32 18.90 -10.48
C LEU A 121 -17.32 19.87 -9.29
N VAL A 122 -18.36 20.71 -9.19
CA VAL A 122 -18.51 21.66 -8.10
C VAL A 122 -19.51 21.11 -7.08
N GLY A 123 -19.17 21.19 -5.79
CA GLY A 123 -20.01 20.76 -4.69
C GLY A 123 -19.22 20.01 -3.61
N ASP A 124 -19.94 19.54 -2.60
CA ASP A 124 -19.37 18.66 -1.58
C ASP A 124 -18.84 17.37 -2.22
N ASN A 125 -17.59 17.01 -1.93
CA ASN A 125 -16.93 15.89 -2.57
C ASN A 125 -17.56 14.54 -2.18
N ALA A 126 -18.06 14.39 -0.93
CA ALA A 126 -18.72 13.16 -0.52
C ALA A 126 -19.99 12.89 -1.34
N GLN A 127 -20.67 13.96 -1.80
CA GLN A 127 -21.86 13.88 -2.64
C GLN A 127 -21.51 13.84 -4.14
N THR A 128 -20.61 14.70 -4.60
CA THR A 128 -20.25 14.78 -6.01
C THR A 128 -19.57 13.54 -6.52
N LEU A 129 -18.78 12.87 -5.70
CA LEU A 129 -18.18 11.59 -6.05
C LEU A 129 -19.21 10.49 -6.34
N ASN A 130 -20.46 10.60 -5.86
CA ASN A 130 -21.53 9.65 -6.20
C ASN A 130 -21.86 9.63 -7.69
N LYS A 131 -21.53 10.70 -8.44
CA LYS A 131 -21.68 10.76 -9.89
C LYS A 131 -20.60 9.98 -10.64
N ILE A 132 -19.53 9.56 -9.93
CA ILE A 132 -18.41 8.81 -10.50
C ILE A 132 -18.65 7.32 -10.23
N ALA A 133 -18.44 6.49 -11.24
CA ALA A 133 -18.60 5.04 -11.12
C ALA A 133 -17.63 4.46 -10.06
N PRO A 134 -18.04 3.44 -9.31
CA PRO A 134 -17.14 2.76 -8.38
C PRO A 134 -15.98 2.09 -9.14
N ASN A 135 -14.81 1.99 -8.49
CA ASN A 135 -13.61 1.36 -9.06
C ASN A 135 -13.18 1.91 -10.44
N SER A 136 -13.30 3.22 -10.66
CA SER A 136 -13.01 3.86 -11.96
C SER A 136 -11.89 4.91 -11.90
N VAL A 137 -11.43 5.30 -10.72
CA VAL A 137 -10.40 6.31 -10.51
C VAL A 137 -9.05 5.63 -10.28
N ASN A 138 -8.03 6.00 -11.05
CA ASN A 138 -6.71 5.36 -10.96
C ASN A 138 -5.78 6.01 -9.92
N LEU A 139 -6.00 7.27 -9.56
CA LEU A 139 -5.22 7.99 -8.57
C LEU A 139 -6.07 9.09 -7.95
N ILE A 140 -6.00 9.22 -6.65
CA ILE A 140 -6.52 10.37 -5.91
C ILE A 140 -5.33 11.08 -5.27
N PHE A 141 -5.21 12.37 -5.55
CA PHE A 141 -4.26 13.25 -4.89
C PHE A 141 -5.02 14.44 -4.31
N THR A 142 -4.93 14.67 -3.01
CA THR A 142 -5.69 15.73 -2.34
C THR A 142 -4.94 16.31 -1.14
N SER A 143 -5.20 17.59 -0.89
CA SER A 143 -4.88 18.27 0.37
C SER A 143 -6.23 18.76 0.93
N PRO A 144 -6.86 18.01 1.84
CA PRO A 144 -8.15 18.37 2.38
C PRO A 144 -8.06 19.65 3.23
N PRO A 145 -9.18 20.36 3.43
CA PRO A 145 -9.18 21.55 4.29
C PRO A 145 -8.69 21.18 5.69
N TYR A 146 -7.87 22.04 6.27
CA TYR A 146 -7.35 21.86 7.63
C TYR A 146 -8.33 22.43 8.65
N TYR A 147 -8.50 21.73 9.77
CA TYR A 147 -9.41 22.11 10.84
C TYR A 147 -9.21 23.56 11.29
N ASN A 148 -10.19 24.43 11.00
CA ASN A 148 -10.25 25.83 11.39
C ASN A 148 -8.93 26.63 11.24
N ALA A 149 -8.07 26.20 10.31
CA ALA A 149 -6.80 26.88 10.02
C ALA A 149 -6.93 28.02 9.03
N ARG A 150 -8.01 28.03 8.24
CA ARG A 150 -8.29 29.02 7.19
C ARG A 150 -9.76 29.43 7.23
N ILE A 151 -10.08 30.56 6.60
CA ILE A 151 -11.42 31.15 6.54
C ILE A 151 -12.47 30.20 5.91
N TYR A 152 -12.04 29.32 5.04
CA TYR A 152 -12.93 28.37 4.32
C TYR A 152 -13.26 27.10 5.12
N SER A 153 -12.73 26.93 6.33
CA SER A 153 -13.02 25.77 7.18
C SER A 153 -13.49 26.25 8.54
N ASP A 154 -14.81 26.12 8.79
CA ASP A 154 -15.45 26.46 10.06
C ASP A 154 -16.23 25.25 10.57
N TYR A 155 -15.58 24.46 11.42
CA TYR A 155 -16.16 23.29 12.08
C TYR A 155 -16.42 23.61 13.55
N LYS A 156 -17.58 23.18 14.06
CA LYS A 156 -17.97 23.41 15.47
C LYS A 156 -16.94 22.85 16.45
N ASN A 157 -16.42 21.68 16.14
CA ASN A 157 -15.39 21.01 16.93
C ASN A 157 -14.56 20.07 16.06
N TYR A 158 -13.46 19.57 16.63
CA TYR A 158 -12.53 18.71 15.91
C TYR A 158 -13.14 17.35 15.52
N LYS A 159 -14.07 16.81 16.32
CA LYS A 159 -14.75 15.55 16.03
C LYS A 159 -15.65 15.66 14.80
N ASP A 160 -16.37 16.78 14.65
CA ASP A 160 -17.20 17.05 13.46
C ASP A 160 -16.33 17.15 12.20
N TYR A 161 -15.17 17.82 12.31
CA TYR A 161 -14.20 17.84 11.22
C TYR A 161 -13.76 16.43 10.79
N LEU A 162 -13.33 15.59 11.75
CA LEU A 162 -12.89 14.21 11.45
C LEU A 162 -14.02 13.37 10.87
N SER A 163 -15.25 13.54 11.35
CA SER A 163 -16.43 12.85 10.81
C SER A 163 -16.69 13.23 9.34
N THR A 164 -16.61 14.53 9.01
CA THR A 164 -16.75 15.02 7.63
C THR A 164 -15.65 14.47 6.73
N MET A 165 -14.40 14.47 7.21
CA MET A 165 -13.28 13.91 6.46
C MET A 165 -13.45 12.41 6.23
N SER A 166 -13.95 11.67 7.22
CA SER A 166 -14.24 10.24 7.09
C SER A 166 -15.27 9.97 5.99
N GLN A 167 -16.35 10.76 5.91
CA GLN A 167 -17.35 10.61 4.84
C GLN A 167 -16.74 10.85 3.45
N SER A 168 -15.91 11.88 3.31
CA SER A 168 -15.19 12.19 2.08
C SER A 168 -14.25 11.06 1.68
N LEU A 169 -13.46 10.52 2.61
CA LEU A 169 -12.52 9.44 2.36
C LEU A 169 -13.23 8.12 2.04
N LYS A 170 -14.40 7.86 2.65
CA LYS A 170 -15.26 6.73 2.28
C LYS A 170 -15.74 6.81 0.82
N ALA A 171 -16.13 8.01 0.37
CA ALA A 171 -16.50 8.23 -1.03
C ALA A 171 -15.29 8.05 -1.98
N CYS A 172 -14.10 8.51 -1.57
CA CYS A 172 -12.85 8.26 -2.29
C CYS A 172 -12.54 6.76 -2.41
N PHE A 173 -12.71 5.99 -1.32
CA PHE A 173 -12.50 4.54 -1.35
C PHE A 173 -13.42 3.85 -2.35
N ARG A 174 -14.69 4.25 -2.43
CA ARG A 174 -15.66 3.69 -3.37
C ARG A 174 -15.23 3.86 -4.82
N VAL A 175 -14.79 5.06 -5.21
CA VAL A 175 -14.46 5.38 -6.61
C VAL A 175 -13.07 4.92 -7.03
N LEU A 176 -12.14 4.78 -6.07
CA LEU A 176 -10.78 4.32 -6.36
C LEU A 176 -10.79 2.87 -6.84
N GLU A 177 -10.05 2.59 -7.92
CA GLU A 177 -9.85 1.23 -8.44
C GLU A 177 -9.01 0.40 -7.47
N GLU A 178 -9.27 -0.90 -7.39
CA GLU A 178 -8.49 -1.82 -6.56
C GLU A 178 -7.00 -1.81 -6.90
N GLY A 179 -6.16 -1.81 -5.88
CA GLY A 179 -4.69 -1.74 -6.02
C GLY A 179 -4.17 -0.35 -6.35
N ARG A 180 -5.04 0.67 -6.52
CA ARG A 180 -4.65 2.04 -6.82
C ARG A 180 -4.48 2.88 -5.57
N PHE A 181 -3.87 4.05 -5.73
CA PHE A 181 -3.37 4.87 -4.65
C PHE A 181 -4.21 6.11 -4.39
N ILE A 182 -4.32 6.44 -3.10
CA ILE A 182 -4.69 7.77 -2.63
C ILE A 182 -3.49 8.39 -1.92
N ILE A 183 -3.18 9.63 -2.24
CA ILE A 183 -2.12 10.41 -1.62
C ILE A 183 -2.75 11.64 -1.00
N ILE A 184 -2.54 11.82 0.30
CA ILE A 184 -3.14 12.91 1.09
C ILE A 184 -2.03 13.75 1.69
N ASN A 185 -2.00 15.02 1.32
CA ASN A 185 -1.10 15.98 1.93
C ASN A 185 -1.73 16.59 3.18
N VAL A 186 -1.14 16.37 4.33
CA VAL A 186 -1.61 16.85 5.64
C VAL A 186 -0.45 17.31 6.51
N SER A 187 -0.74 18.19 7.46
CA SER A 187 0.22 18.68 8.45
C SER A 187 -0.47 18.91 9.79
N PRO A 188 0.25 18.75 10.91
CA PRO A 188 -0.24 19.23 12.19
C PRO A 188 -0.54 20.71 12.11
N ILE A 189 -1.67 21.14 12.65
CA ILE A 189 -2.08 22.54 12.64
C ILE A 189 -2.18 23.13 14.05
N ILE A 190 -1.99 24.42 14.14
CA ILE A 190 -2.26 25.20 15.34
C ILE A 190 -3.48 26.08 15.06
N THR A 191 -4.52 25.92 15.85
CA THR A 191 -5.70 26.81 15.77
C THR A 191 -5.47 28.12 16.51
N LYS A 192 -6.18 29.17 16.09
CA LYS A 192 -6.17 30.43 16.80
C LYS A 192 -6.72 30.20 18.21
N ARG A 193 -6.10 30.81 19.23
CA ARG A 193 -6.58 30.83 20.58
C ARG A 193 -7.69 31.89 20.71
N ALA A 194 -8.67 31.66 21.61
CA ALA A 194 -9.77 32.56 21.83
C ALA A 194 -9.36 33.92 22.49
N GLY A 195 -8.25 33.89 23.27
CA GLY A 195 -7.69 35.07 23.90
C GLY A 195 -6.27 34.86 24.35
N ARG A 196 -5.60 35.85 24.90
CA ARG A 196 -4.21 35.80 25.36
C ARG A 196 -4.01 34.87 26.55
N GLU A 197 -5.05 34.65 27.32
CA GLU A 197 -5.13 33.78 28.52
C GLU A 197 -5.24 32.29 28.14
N PHE A 198 -5.68 32.00 26.92
CA PHE A 198 -5.83 30.61 26.46
C PHE A 198 -4.58 30.11 25.77
N GLU A 199 -4.31 28.83 25.93
CA GLU A 199 -3.27 28.14 25.21
C GLU A 199 -3.73 27.79 23.79
N SER A 200 -2.85 27.95 22.79
CA SER A 200 -3.11 27.43 21.46
C SER A 200 -3.01 25.91 21.45
N VAL A 201 -3.90 25.24 20.72
CA VAL A 201 -3.91 23.77 20.59
C VAL A 201 -3.34 23.38 19.23
N ARG A 202 -2.45 22.39 19.24
CA ARG A 202 -1.95 21.76 18.02
C ARG A 202 -2.67 20.43 17.82
N TYR A 203 -3.31 20.27 16.67
CA TYR A 203 -4.05 19.07 16.30
C TYR A 203 -3.17 18.18 15.40
N PRO A 204 -3.04 16.88 15.73
CA PRO A 204 -2.18 15.93 15.01
C PRO A 204 -2.94 15.29 13.83
N ILE A 205 -3.43 16.10 12.89
CA ILE A 205 -4.33 15.67 11.80
C ILE A 205 -3.81 14.44 11.05
N HIS A 206 -2.52 14.34 10.82
CA HIS A 206 -1.92 13.24 10.07
C HIS A 206 -2.08 11.88 10.78
N PHE A 207 -2.06 11.84 12.12
CA PHE A 207 -2.31 10.63 12.89
C PHE A 207 -3.79 10.24 12.87
N ASP A 208 -4.68 11.22 13.02
CA ASP A 208 -6.12 10.97 12.98
C ASP A 208 -6.58 10.52 11.59
N PHE A 209 -5.98 11.08 10.52
CA PHE A 209 -6.23 10.63 9.15
C PHE A 209 -5.75 9.21 8.91
N HIS A 210 -4.64 8.79 9.53
CA HIS A 210 -4.21 7.38 9.48
C HIS A 210 -5.33 6.46 9.95
N GLN A 211 -5.90 6.73 11.12
CA GLN A 211 -6.98 5.89 11.67
C GLN A 211 -8.21 5.90 10.77
N ILE A 212 -8.65 7.07 10.31
CA ILE A 212 -9.80 7.20 9.40
C ILE A 212 -9.59 6.41 8.11
N LEU A 213 -8.38 6.43 7.54
CA LEU A 213 -8.07 5.71 6.32
C LEU A 213 -8.11 4.19 6.52
N ILE A 214 -7.54 3.69 7.61
CA ILE A 214 -7.60 2.27 7.98
C ILE A 214 -9.05 1.82 8.19
N ASP A 215 -9.83 2.60 8.92
CA ASP A 215 -11.25 2.30 9.21
C ASP A 215 -12.10 2.27 7.93
N ASN A 216 -11.74 3.06 6.93
CA ASN A 216 -12.37 3.04 5.60
C ASN A 216 -11.82 1.96 4.66
N GLY A 217 -10.91 1.10 5.12
CA GLY A 217 -10.40 -0.06 4.37
C GLY A 217 -9.18 0.20 3.51
N PHE A 218 -8.57 1.37 3.60
CA PHE A 218 -7.30 1.63 2.92
C PHE A 218 -6.14 0.91 3.59
N TYR A 219 -5.13 0.56 2.81
CA TYR A 219 -3.90 -0.07 3.25
C TYR A 219 -2.76 0.95 3.21
N PHE A 220 -2.08 1.16 4.32
CA PHE A 220 -0.92 2.05 4.41
C PHE A 220 0.24 1.50 3.56
N VAL A 221 0.87 2.38 2.79
CA VAL A 221 1.99 2.04 1.92
C VAL A 221 3.25 2.76 2.33
N ASP A 222 3.17 4.10 2.49
CA ASP A 222 4.34 4.93 2.77
C ASP A 222 3.95 6.31 3.29
N GLU A 223 4.91 7.02 3.85
CA GLU A 223 4.84 8.43 4.20
C GLU A 223 6.02 9.18 3.59
N ILE A 224 5.74 10.22 2.81
CA ILE A 224 6.75 11.08 2.22
C ILE A 224 6.72 12.42 2.96
N LEU A 225 7.85 12.83 3.53
CA LEU A 225 7.95 14.12 4.19
C LEU A 225 8.32 15.21 3.17
N TRP A 226 7.43 16.19 3.03
CA TRP A 226 7.72 17.41 2.30
C TRP A 226 8.25 18.46 3.27
N ILE A 227 9.53 18.77 3.20
CA ILE A 227 10.21 19.77 4.04
C ILE A 227 10.25 21.09 3.30
N LYS A 228 9.66 22.12 3.92
CA LYS A 228 9.66 23.50 3.40
C LYS A 228 10.80 24.31 4.03
N PRO A 229 11.37 25.28 3.32
CA PRO A 229 12.32 26.21 3.92
C PRO A 229 11.69 26.97 5.10
N ASP A 230 12.45 27.18 6.18
CA ASP A 230 11.95 27.83 7.40
C ASP A 230 11.36 29.23 7.13
N PHE A 231 11.98 29.99 6.23
CA PHE A 231 11.53 31.34 5.89
C PHE A 231 10.18 31.36 5.15
N SER A 232 9.75 30.24 4.56
CA SER A 232 8.45 30.15 3.88
C SER A 232 7.29 29.84 4.83
N VAL A 233 7.57 29.55 6.11
CA VAL A 233 6.59 29.15 7.09
C VAL A 233 6.30 30.31 8.06
N PRO A 234 5.09 30.89 8.07
CA PRO A 234 4.74 31.95 9.01
C PRO A 234 4.93 31.54 10.47
N ASN A 235 5.28 32.47 11.32
CA ASN A 235 5.48 32.28 12.76
C ASN A 235 6.56 31.24 13.14
N ARG A 236 7.48 30.95 12.25
CA ARG A 236 8.61 30.06 12.53
C ARG A 236 9.74 30.81 13.25
N ILE A 237 9.95 32.07 12.89
CA ILE A 237 10.96 32.95 13.48
C ILE A 237 10.21 33.96 14.37
N GLY A 238 9.81 33.54 15.55
CA GLY A 238 9.07 34.39 16.50
C GLY A 238 9.93 34.85 17.66
N GLY A 239 10.84 35.79 17.43
CA GLY A 239 11.85 36.21 18.41
C GLY A 239 11.32 36.56 19.80
N TYR A 240 10.19 37.31 19.92
CA TYR A 240 9.67 37.71 21.22
C TYR A 240 9.15 36.51 22.03
N LEU A 241 8.29 35.65 21.46
CA LEU A 241 7.73 34.52 22.17
C LEU A 241 8.80 33.47 22.48
N GLN A 242 9.74 33.30 21.57
CA GLN A 242 10.84 32.33 21.75
C GLN A 242 11.75 32.74 22.92
N ASN A 243 12.05 34.02 23.05
CA ASN A 243 12.98 34.52 24.05
C ASN A 243 12.30 34.87 25.40
N LYS A 244 11.06 35.41 25.38
CA LYS A 244 10.38 35.90 26.57
C LYS A 244 9.37 34.92 27.16
N LYS A 245 8.82 34.00 26.37
CA LYS A 245 7.85 32.98 26.79
C LYS A 245 8.12 31.66 26.10
N PRO A 246 9.26 31.01 26.31
CA PRO A 246 9.69 29.82 25.56
C PRO A 246 8.72 28.65 25.70
N LEU A 247 8.10 28.44 26.87
CA LEU A 247 7.14 27.36 27.10
C LEU A 247 5.81 27.57 26.32
N GLY A 248 5.47 28.79 26.00
CA GLY A 248 4.28 29.14 25.20
C GLY A 248 4.55 29.21 23.70
N TYR A 249 5.80 29.04 23.27
CA TYR A 249 6.19 29.14 21.86
C TYR A 249 5.87 27.83 21.12
N LYS A 250 4.96 27.91 20.16
CA LYS A 250 4.60 26.79 19.28
C LYS A 250 4.80 27.21 17.82
N PRO A 251 6.00 27.00 17.25
CA PRO A 251 6.25 27.33 15.86
C PRO A 251 5.41 26.48 14.91
N ASN A 252 5.00 27.02 13.76
CA ASN A 252 4.36 26.22 12.73
C ASN A 252 5.30 25.13 12.19
N CYS A 253 4.75 24.02 11.76
CA CYS A 253 5.53 22.92 11.17
C CYS A 253 6.13 23.33 9.84
N VAL A 254 7.40 23.02 9.63
CA VAL A 254 8.07 23.15 8.33
C VAL A 254 7.82 21.96 7.41
N SER A 255 7.40 20.84 7.98
CA SER A 255 7.11 19.62 7.21
C SER A 255 5.61 19.42 7.03
N GLU A 256 5.26 18.84 5.90
CA GLU A 256 3.97 18.26 5.63
C GLU A 256 4.15 16.79 5.28
N SER A 257 3.18 15.96 5.68
CA SER A 257 3.18 14.53 5.37
C SER A 257 2.32 14.27 4.14
N LEU A 258 2.92 13.63 3.12
CA LEU A 258 2.16 13.01 2.05
C LEU A 258 1.94 11.55 2.43
N LEU A 259 0.75 11.28 2.94
CA LEU A 259 0.33 9.94 3.36
C LEU A 259 -0.08 9.14 2.13
N VAL A 260 0.62 8.04 1.87
CA VAL A 260 0.39 7.19 0.70
C VAL A 260 -0.35 5.93 1.12
N TYR A 261 -1.56 5.78 0.61
CA TYR A 261 -2.40 4.62 0.85
C TYR A 261 -2.88 4.02 -0.47
N ARG A 262 -3.34 2.80 -0.41
CA ARG A 262 -3.97 2.14 -1.56
C ARG A 262 -5.27 1.47 -1.17
N LYS A 263 -6.17 1.33 -2.12
CA LYS A 263 -7.27 0.39 -1.99
C LYS A 263 -6.72 -1.02 -2.12
N LYS A 264 -6.93 -1.86 -1.09
CA LYS A 264 -6.39 -3.21 -1.07
C LYS A 264 -7.02 -4.02 -2.19
N ALA A 265 -6.20 -4.49 -3.12
CA ALA A 265 -6.58 -5.58 -4.01
C ALA A 265 -6.29 -6.91 -3.31
N PRO A 266 -7.01 -8.00 -3.64
CA PRO A 266 -6.69 -9.33 -3.12
C PRO A 266 -5.22 -9.68 -3.39
N PHE A 267 -4.72 -9.29 -4.56
CA PHE A 267 -3.33 -9.48 -4.97
C PHE A 267 -2.87 -8.31 -5.83
N LEU A 268 -1.62 -7.85 -5.60
CA LEU A 268 -0.98 -6.89 -6.49
C LEU A 268 -0.48 -7.60 -7.74
N LEU A 269 -1.23 -7.48 -8.80
CA LEU A 269 -0.81 -7.96 -10.11
C LEU A 269 -0.69 -6.78 -11.06
N ASP A 270 0.52 -6.23 -11.17
CA ASP A 270 0.85 -5.29 -12.23
C ASP A 270 0.95 -6.00 -13.60
N LYS A 271 -0.16 -6.57 -14.03
CA LYS A 271 -0.23 -7.13 -15.40
C LYS A 271 -0.31 -6.07 -16.49
N ASN A 272 -0.44 -4.80 -16.13
CA ASN A 272 -0.74 -3.71 -17.06
C ASN A 272 0.34 -2.64 -17.17
N ILE A 273 1.61 -2.94 -16.82
CA ILE A 273 2.73 -2.02 -17.05
C ILE A 273 2.76 -1.56 -18.53
N LYS A 274 2.55 -2.46 -19.48
CA LYS A 274 2.49 -2.12 -20.90
C LYS A 274 1.30 -1.22 -21.29
N ILE A 275 0.18 -1.35 -20.58
CA ILE A 275 -0.99 -0.46 -20.79
C ILE A 275 -0.75 0.88 -20.12
N ALA A 276 -0.13 0.91 -18.94
CA ALA A 276 0.28 2.13 -18.26
C ALA A 276 1.33 2.89 -19.09
N GLU A 277 2.31 2.23 -19.67
CA GLU A 277 3.30 2.85 -20.58
C GLU A 277 2.66 3.42 -21.84
N LYS A 278 1.70 2.72 -22.45
CA LYS A 278 0.93 3.25 -23.58
C LYS A 278 0.06 4.46 -23.21
N ARG A 279 -0.48 4.49 -21.97
CA ARG A 279 -1.30 5.61 -21.46
C ARG A 279 -0.46 6.81 -21.03
N LEU A 280 0.75 6.59 -20.53
CA LEU A 280 1.67 7.64 -20.08
C LEU A 280 2.40 8.35 -21.23
N LYS A 281 2.52 7.72 -22.40
CA LYS A 281 3.13 8.36 -23.58
C LYS A 281 2.48 9.69 -23.96
N PRO A 282 1.13 9.83 -24.03
CA PRO A 282 0.48 11.11 -24.28
C PRO A 282 0.68 12.15 -23.16
N ILE A 283 0.77 11.68 -21.91
CA ILE A 283 0.96 12.56 -20.74
C ILE A 283 2.38 13.14 -20.71
N LYS A 284 3.39 12.37 -21.11
CA LYS A 284 4.78 12.87 -21.22
C LYS A 284 4.94 13.98 -22.26
N GLN A 285 4.12 14.01 -23.30
CA GLN A 285 4.13 15.07 -24.32
C GLN A 285 3.47 16.37 -23.83
N ASN A 286 2.62 16.33 -22.80
CA ASN A 286 1.93 17.50 -22.25
C ASN A 286 2.56 18.06 -20.97
N HIS A 287 3.71 17.54 -20.54
CA HIS A 287 4.42 18.01 -19.32
C HIS A 287 5.04 19.41 -19.41
N THR A 288 4.93 20.09 -20.54
CA THR A 288 5.32 21.50 -20.69
C THR A 288 4.33 22.49 -20.06
N LEU A 289 3.15 22.05 -19.60
CA LEU A 289 2.11 22.93 -19.05
C LEU A 289 2.12 23.09 -17.51
N PHE A 290 2.92 22.33 -16.77
CA PHE A 290 3.07 22.48 -15.31
C PHE A 290 4.43 23.04 -14.87
N GLY A 291 5.28 23.40 -15.81
CA GLY A 291 6.53 24.09 -15.53
C GLY A 291 6.37 25.60 -15.66
N LYS A 292 6.44 26.30 -14.53
CA LYS A 292 6.63 27.77 -14.44
C LYS A 292 5.37 28.60 -14.67
N LYS A 293 4.53 28.74 -13.65
CA LYS A 293 3.98 30.01 -13.19
C LYS A 293 3.06 29.78 -12.01
N ASN A 294 3.30 30.53 -10.95
CA ASN A 294 2.50 30.68 -9.73
C ASN A 294 2.84 29.75 -8.57
N CYS A 295 4.11 29.76 -8.13
CA CYS A 295 4.43 29.78 -6.71
C CYS A 295 4.69 31.24 -6.32
N LEU A 296 3.67 31.94 -5.90
CA LEU A 296 3.73 33.10 -5.03
C LEU A 296 2.73 32.92 -3.94
#